data_0dd86e0cc88d9d9db9ff14dc865d4adf
#
_entry.id   0dd86e0cc88d9d9db9ff14dc865d4adf
#
_cell.length_a   1.000
_cell.length_b   1.000
_cell.length_c   1.000
_cell.angle_alpha   90.00
_cell.angle_beta   90.00
_cell.angle_gamma   90.00
#
_symmetry.space_group_name_H-M   'P 1'
#
loop_
_entity.id
_entity.type
_entity.pdbx_description
1 polymer ?
#
loop_
_entity_poly.entity_id
_entity_poly.type
_entity_poly.pdbx_seq_one_letter_code
_entity_poly.pdbx_strand_id
1 'polypeptide(L)'
;MTKADIVNEVAKATGLEKTTVQAVVESFMDNIKVSLAQEKNVYLRGFGSFILKKRAEKTARNISKNTTIIIPEHNIPAFKPAKVFMSKIK
;
A
#
# COMPACT_ATOMS: atom_id res chain seq x y z
N MET A 1 -3.70 7.11 -12.92
CA MET A 1 -4.76 7.55 -11.98
C MET A 1 -4.14 7.91 -10.65
N THR A 2 -4.45 9.09 -10.14
CA THR A 2 -3.93 9.59 -8.87
C THR A 2 -5.00 9.50 -7.79
N LYS A 3 -4.64 9.86 -6.54
CA LYS A 3 -5.61 9.95 -5.44
C LYS A 3 -6.73 10.92 -5.80
N ALA A 4 -6.40 12.07 -6.40
CA ALA A 4 -7.40 13.05 -6.81
C ALA A 4 -8.37 12.49 -7.84
N ASP A 5 -7.88 11.71 -8.78
CA ASP A 5 -8.72 11.06 -9.79
C ASP A 5 -9.66 10.05 -9.15
N ILE A 6 -9.17 9.27 -8.20
CA ILE A 6 -10.00 8.30 -7.47
C ILE A 6 -11.08 9.01 -6.67
N VAL A 7 -10.73 10.09 -5.98
CA VAL A 7 -11.70 10.90 -5.22
C VAL A 7 -12.81 11.42 -6.14
N ASN A 8 -12.45 11.94 -7.31
CA ASN A 8 -13.43 12.42 -8.29
C ASN A 8 -14.37 11.31 -8.75
N GLU A 9 -13.82 10.13 -9.10
CA GLU A 9 -14.61 9.01 -9.58
C GLU A 9 -15.55 8.47 -8.50
N VAL A 10 -15.05 8.35 -7.27
CA VAL A 10 -15.88 7.88 -6.15
C VAL A 10 -16.98 8.89 -5.83
N ALA A 11 -16.68 10.19 -5.86
CA ALA A 11 -17.68 11.23 -5.63
C ALA A 11 -18.81 11.16 -6.67
N LYS A 12 -18.46 10.96 -7.93
CA LYS A 12 -19.45 10.78 -9.01
C LYS A 12 -20.29 9.52 -8.81
N ALA A 13 -19.66 8.42 -8.44
CA ALA A 13 -20.34 7.14 -8.29
C ALA A 13 -21.27 7.10 -7.08
N THR A 14 -20.94 7.81 -6.01
CA THR A 14 -21.70 7.78 -4.76
C THR A 14 -22.62 8.97 -4.56
N GLY A 15 -22.42 10.06 -5.31
CA GLY A 15 -23.14 11.30 -5.13
C GLY A 15 -22.71 12.10 -3.89
N LEU A 16 -21.61 11.70 -3.26
CA LEU A 16 -21.06 12.41 -2.09
C LEU A 16 -20.17 13.58 -2.54
N GLU A 17 -20.03 14.56 -1.66
CA GLU A 17 -19.14 15.68 -1.91
C GLU A 17 -17.66 15.24 -1.96
N LYS A 18 -16.88 15.88 -2.82
CA LYS A 18 -15.45 15.56 -2.95
C LYS A 18 -14.70 15.68 -1.64
N THR A 19 -14.99 16.71 -0.85
CA THR A 19 -14.34 16.90 0.45
C THR A 19 -14.60 15.76 1.41
N THR A 20 -15.84 15.25 1.42
CA THR A 20 -16.22 14.09 2.22
C THR A 20 -15.49 12.83 1.73
N VAL A 21 -15.50 12.61 0.42
CA VAL A 21 -14.83 11.45 -0.19
C VAL A 21 -13.33 11.49 0.08
N GLN A 22 -12.71 12.66 -0.06
CA GLN A 22 -11.29 12.81 0.20
C GLN A 22 -10.95 12.45 1.65
N ALA A 23 -11.74 12.92 2.60
CA ALA A 23 -11.54 12.61 4.02
C ALA A 23 -11.62 11.09 4.26
N VAL A 24 -12.60 10.42 3.66
CA VAL A 24 -12.77 8.98 3.78
C VAL A 24 -11.60 8.22 3.16
N VAL A 25 -11.18 8.60 1.96
CA VAL A 25 -10.07 7.95 1.25
C VAL A 25 -8.77 8.11 2.03
N GLU A 26 -8.50 9.31 2.54
CA GLU A 26 -7.28 9.56 3.32
C GLU A 26 -7.29 8.79 4.64
N SER A 27 -8.42 8.77 5.33
CA SER A 27 -8.56 8.00 6.56
C SER A 27 -8.38 6.50 6.32
N PHE A 28 -8.93 6.00 5.22
CA PHE A 28 -8.78 4.60 4.81
C PHE A 28 -7.29 4.23 4.64
N MET A 29 -6.55 5.05 3.91
CA MET A 29 -5.12 4.80 3.70
C MET A 29 -4.32 4.92 4.99
N ASP A 30 -4.65 5.89 5.83
CA ASP A 30 -3.96 6.07 7.12
C ASP A 30 -4.18 4.88 8.04
N ASN A 31 -5.39 4.33 8.06
CA ASN A 31 -5.67 3.13 8.85
C ASN A 31 -4.87 1.93 8.38
N ILE A 32 -4.68 1.79 7.08
CA ILE A 32 -3.84 0.72 6.53
C ILE A 32 -2.39 0.92 6.97
N LYS A 33 -1.87 2.14 6.88
CA LYS A 33 -0.50 2.47 7.31
C LYS A 33 -0.28 2.14 8.79
N VAL A 34 -1.21 2.57 9.64
CA VAL A 34 -1.13 2.34 11.08
C VAL A 34 -1.17 0.85 11.40
N SER A 35 -2.06 0.10 10.75
CA SER A 35 -2.19 -1.33 10.97
C SER A 35 -0.89 -2.06 10.62
N LEU A 36 -0.31 -1.76 9.47
CA LEU A 36 0.95 -2.38 9.05
C LEU A 36 2.12 -1.96 9.94
N ALA A 37 2.12 -0.72 10.43
CA ALA A 37 3.14 -0.26 11.36
C ALA A 37 3.08 -1.04 12.69
N GLN A 38 1.91 -1.56 13.05
CA GLN A 38 1.71 -2.40 14.22
C GLN A 38 1.85 -3.89 13.90
N GLU A 39 2.39 -4.22 12.73
CA GLU A 39 2.58 -5.59 12.26
C GLU A 39 1.27 -6.37 12.12
N LYS A 40 0.19 -5.66 11.78
CA LYS A 40 -1.11 -6.27 11.53
C LYS A 40 -1.46 -6.16 10.05
N ASN A 41 -1.64 -7.29 9.39
CA ASN A 41 -2.05 -7.31 7.99
C ASN A 41 -3.49 -6.83 7.83
N VAL A 42 -3.80 -6.26 6.67
CA VAL A 42 -5.15 -5.77 6.36
C VAL A 42 -5.72 -6.62 5.22
N TYR A 43 -6.87 -7.23 5.46
CA TYR A 43 -7.53 -8.11 4.49
C TYR A 43 -8.80 -7.44 3.99
N LEU A 44 -8.87 -7.18 2.68
CA LEU A 44 -10.01 -6.55 2.04
C LEU A 44 -10.66 -7.56 1.09
N ARG A 45 -11.76 -8.12 1.54
CA ARG A 45 -12.47 -9.17 0.80
C ARG A 45 -12.82 -8.74 -0.62
N GLY A 46 -12.44 -9.58 -1.59
CA GLY A 46 -12.72 -9.31 -2.99
C GLY A 46 -11.74 -8.34 -3.66
N PHE A 47 -10.88 -7.71 -2.89
CA PHE A 47 -9.90 -6.76 -3.42
C PHE A 47 -8.48 -7.29 -3.28
N GLY A 48 -8.07 -7.55 -2.06
CA GLY A 48 -6.72 -8.05 -1.80
C GLY A 48 -6.32 -7.84 -0.35
N SER A 49 -5.05 -8.03 -0.08
CA SER A 49 -4.50 -7.90 1.26
C SER A 49 -3.26 -7.02 1.23
N PHE A 50 -3.17 -6.13 2.22
CA PHE A 50 -1.94 -5.40 2.51
C PHE A 50 -1.21 -6.18 3.58
N ILE A 51 -0.03 -6.67 3.26
CA ILE A 51 0.76 -7.54 4.12
C ILE A 51 2.16 -6.98 4.32
N LEU A 52 2.82 -7.46 5.35
CA LEU A 52 4.23 -7.20 5.55
C LEU A 52 5.03 -8.32 4.92
N LYS A 53 6.01 -7.95 4.12
CA LYS A 53 6.91 -8.89 3.48
C LYS A 53 8.29 -8.67 4.07
N LYS A 54 8.92 -9.76 4.47
CA LYS A 54 10.24 -9.70 5.08
C LYS A 54 11.32 -9.61 3.99
N ARG A 55 12.11 -8.55 4.07
CA ARG A 55 13.29 -8.41 3.21
C ARG A 55 14.50 -8.90 3.95
N ALA A 56 15.22 -9.84 3.35
CA ALA A 56 16.46 -10.36 3.92
C ALA A 56 17.54 -9.28 3.95
N GLU A 57 18.50 -9.44 4.85
CA GLU A 57 19.68 -8.60 4.93
C GLU A 57 20.39 -8.58 3.58
N LYS A 58 20.78 -7.40 3.14
CA LYS A 58 21.53 -7.21 1.90
C LYS A 58 22.84 -6.49 2.17
N THR A 59 23.85 -6.87 1.41
CA THR A 59 25.12 -6.15 1.36
C THR A 59 25.13 -5.30 0.11
N ALA A 60 25.28 -3.99 0.29
CA ALA A 60 25.37 -3.04 -0.82
C ALA A 60 26.70 -2.34 -0.79
N ARG A 61 27.27 -2.08 -1.95
CA ARG A 61 28.57 -1.41 -2.05
C ARG A 61 28.35 0.06 -2.43
N ASN A 62 28.92 0.95 -1.64
CA ASN A 62 28.91 2.37 -1.96
C ASN A 62 30.07 2.68 -2.91
N ILE A 63 29.75 2.92 -4.17
CA ILE A 63 30.75 3.12 -5.22
C ILE A 63 31.59 4.39 -4.99
N SER A 64 30.99 5.48 -4.53
CA SER A 64 31.67 6.75 -4.35
C SER A 64 32.67 6.73 -3.19
N LYS A 65 32.39 5.97 -2.14
CA LYS A 65 33.28 5.84 -0.96
C LYS A 65 34.04 4.52 -0.93
N ASN A 66 33.74 3.64 -1.87
CA ASN A 66 34.34 2.29 -1.94
C ASN A 66 34.20 1.52 -0.62
N THR A 67 33.06 1.69 0.05
CA THR A 67 32.74 1.01 1.30
C THR A 67 31.56 0.07 1.11
N THR A 68 31.46 -0.94 1.99
CA THR A 68 30.36 -1.88 1.99
C THR A 68 29.32 -1.44 3.01
N ILE A 69 28.07 -1.37 2.59
CA ILE A 69 26.93 -1.02 3.43
C ILE A 69 26.10 -2.27 3.64
N ILE A 70 25.78 -2.57 4.88
CA ILE A 70 24.89 -3.68 5.23
C ILE A 70 23.50 -3.10 5.47
N ILE A 71 22.54 -3.54 4.69
CA ILE A 71 21.13 -3.20 4.87
C ILE A 71 20.51 -4.31 5.70
N PRO A 72 20.09 -4.03 6.95
CA PRO A 72 19.57 -5.09 7.82
C PRO A 72 18.24 -5.63 7.31
N GLU A 73 17.87 -6.80 7.79
CA GLU A 73 16.58 -7.40 7.55
C GLU A 73 15.49 -6.47 8.06
N HIS A 74 14.45 -6.28 7.25
CA HIS A 74 13.34 -5.39 7.59
C HIS A 74 12.05 -5.82 6.90
N ASN A 75 10.93 -5.35 7.40
CA ASN A 75 9.62 -5.58 6.81
C ASN A 75 9.27 -4.44 5.86
N ILE A 76 8.68 -4.79 4.73
CA ILE A 76 8.16 -3.81 3.78
C ILE A 76 6.68 -4.09 3.53
N PRO A 77 5.87 -3.05 3.29
CA PRO A 77 4.48 -3.27 2.90
C PRO A 77 4.39 -3.82 1.49
N ALA A 78 3.45 -4.73 1.27
CA ALA A 78 3.18 -5.31 -0.03
C ALA A 78 1.69 -5.51 -0.20
N PHE A 79 1.23 -5.50 -1.46
CA PHE A 79 -0.16 -5.74 -1.78
C PHE A 79 -0.28 -7.07 -2.52
N LYS A 80 -1.14 -7.95 -2.02
CA LYS A 80 -1.45 -9.23 -2.65
C LYS A 80 -2.90 -9.17 -3.14
N PRO A 81 -3.14 -9.10 -4.46
CA PRO A 81 -4.50 -9.03 -4.99
C PRO A 81 -5.27 -10.32 -4.74
N ALA A 82 -6.58 -10.20 -4.51
CA ALA A 82 -7.47 -11.33 -4.37
C ALA A 82 -7.65 -12.04 -5.72
N LYS A 83 -7.96 -13.33 -5.68
CA LYS A 83 -8.20 -14.10 -6.92
C LYS A 83 -9.30 -13.48 -7.77
N VAL A 84 -10.37 -13.00 -7.13
CA VAL A 84 -11.48 -12.34 -7.82
C VAL A 84 -11.00 -11.10 -8.56
N PHE A 85 -10.12 -10.33 -7.94
CA PHE A 85 -9.52 -9.14 -8.55
C PHE A 85 -8.64 -9.53 -9.74
N MET A 86 -7.75 -10.52 -9.54
CA MET A 86 -6.86 -10.96 -10.62
C MET A 86 -7.63 -11.48 -11.83
N SER A 87 -8.75 -12.17 -11.61
CA SER A 87 -9.54 -12.72 -12.71
C SER A 87 -10.21 -11.65 -13.57
N LYS A 88 -10.38 -10.43 -13.07
CA LYS A 88 -10.93 -9.31 -13.84
C LYS A 88 -9.90 -8.66 -14.76
N ILE A 89 -8.63 -8.91 -14.51
CA ILE A 89 -7.53 -8.33 -15.29
C ILE A 89 -6.88 -9.44 -16.09
N LYS A 90 -7.24 -9.55 -17.33
CA LYS A 90 -6.66 -10.54 -18.23
C LYS A 90 -6.11 -9.90 -19.48
#